data_4fdb01a616d877d1bc2211b6408b5f2b
#
_entry.id   4fdb01a616d877d1bc2211b6408b5f2b
#
_cell.length_a   1.000
_cell.length_b   1.000
_cell.length_c   1.000
_cell.angle_alpha   90.00
_cell.angle_beta   90.00
_cell.angle_gamma   90.00
#
_symmetry.space_group_name_H-M   'P 1'
#
loop_
_entity.id
_entity.type
_entity.pdbx_description
1 polymer ?
#
loop_
_entity_poly.entity_id
_entity_poly.type
_entity_poly.pdbx_seq_one_letter_code
_entity_poly.pdbx_strand_id
1 'polypeptide(L)'
;MTKKNKSAYAQAGVDIDKMMSSLKKIGKKVKSTNTKDVVSELGSFGGLFKSPGIDHLLVSSIDGVGTKLKIANMANIHNTVGQDLVNHCVNDILVQGARPLFFMDYLGAASLEPKVFEDVLSGFCKACKENKLALLGGETAEMPGLYPSGEYDLVGAVIGSVPRKKVITGKKIKNKDI
;
A
#
# COMPACT_ATOMS: atom_id res chain seq x y z
N MET A 1 -37.12 -15.83 -6.33
CA MET A 1 -35.84 -15.09 -6.09
C MET A 1 -35.34 -14.63 -7.45
N THR A 2 -35.52 -13.38 -7.80
CA THR A 2 -35.08 -12.79 -9.07
C THR A 2 -33.55 -12.68 -9.02
N LYS A 3 -32.84 -13.41 -9.91
CA LYS A 3 -31.41 -13.23 -10.14
C LYS A 3 -31.19 -11.77 -10.53
N LYS A 4 -30.54 -10.97 -9.67
CA LYS A 4 -30.04 -9.64 -10.03
C LYS A 4 -29.12 -9.82 -11.24
N ASN A 5 -29.49 -9.23 -12.38
CA ASN A 5 -28.62 -9.20 -13.56
C ASN A 5 -27.27 -8.54 -13.14
N LYS A 6 -26.17 -9.23 -13.35
CA LYS A 6 -24.83 -8.64 -13.15
C LYS A 6 -24.68 -7.44 -14.08
N SER A 7 -24.02 -6.38 -13.61
CA SER A 7 -23.67 -5.24 -14.44
C SER A 7 -22.77 -5.67 -15.62
N ALA A 8 -22.71 -4.89 -16.69
CA ALA A 8 -21.83 -5.17 -17.82
C ALA A 8 -20.35 -5.25 -17.37
N TYR A 9 -19.94 -4.42 -16.41
CA TYR A 9 -18.61 -4.49 -15.78
C TYR A 9 -18.38 -5.82 -15.05
N ALA A 10 -19.33 -6.26 -14.24
CA ALA A 10 -19.22 -7.54 -13.52
C ALA A 10 -19.21 -8.75 -14.47
N GLN A 11 -19.87 -8.65 -15.63
CA GLN A 11 -19.82 -9.66 -16.69
C GLN A 11 -18.45 -9.68 -17.38
N ALA A 12 -17.80 -8.52 -17.51
CA ALA A 12 -16.46 -8.38 -18.05
C ALA A 12 -15.33 -8.75 -17.05
N GLY A 13 -15.67 -9.14 -15.81
CA GLY A 13 -14.71 -9.56 -14.78
C GLY A 13 -14.38 -8.49 -13.74
N VAL A 14 -15.02 -7.29 -13.83
CA VAL A 14 -14.79 -6.18 -12.87
C VAL A 14 -16.03 -6.02 -11.99
N ASP A 15 -15.97 -6.48 -10.75
CA ASP A 15 -17.11 -6.46 -9.82
C ASP A 15 -16.96 -5.35 -8.78
N ILE A 16 -17.41 -4.14 -9.14
CA ILE A 16 -17.36 -2.93 -8.30
C ILE A 16 -18.09 -3.14 -6.96
N ASP A 17 -19.22 -3.82 -6.94
CA ASP A 17 -19.99 -4.06 -5.70
C ASP A 17 -19.22 -4.95 -4.74
N LYS A 18 -18.52 -5.97 -5.25
CA LYS A 18 -17.66 -6.87 -4.50
C LYS A 18 -16.49 -6.09 -3.87
N MET A 19 -15.82 -5.25 -4.64
CA MET A 19 -14.72 -4.39 -4.15
C MET A 19 -15.20 -3.43 -3.07
N MET A 20 -16.31 -2.72 -3.28
CA MET A 20 -16.86 -1.78 -2.31
C MET A 20 -17.28 -2.46 -1.00
N SER A 21 -17.80 -3.69 -1.08
CA SER A 21 -18.12 -4.51 0.09
C SER A 21 -16.86 -4.84 0.91
N SER A 22 -15.78 -5.23 0.25
CA SER A 22 -14.50 -5.54 0.90
C SER A 22 -13.85 -4.30 1.51
N LEU A 23 -13.84 -3.17 0.78
CA LEU A 23 -13.38 -1.88 1.32
C LEU A 23 -14.16 -1.47 2.58
N LYS A 24 -15.48 -1.67 2.61
CA LYS A 24 -16.29 -1.37 3.78
C LYS A 24 -15.89 -2.22 4.99
N LYS A 25 -15.57 -3.50 4.80
CA LYS A 25 -15.12 -4.40 5.88
C LYS A 25 -13.76 -3.98 6.43
N ILE A 26 -12.79 -3.69 5.56
CA ILE A 26 -11.42 -3.34 5.95
C ILE A 26 -11.28 -1.88 6.41
N GLY A 27 -12.25 -1.02 6.07
CA GLY A 27 -12.16 0.44 6.28
C GLY A 27 -11.83 0.88 7.71
N LYS A 28 -12.32 0.15 8.73
CA LYS A 28 -11.94 0.43 10.13
C LYS A 28 -10.44 0.19 10.37
N LYS A 29 -9.86 -0.85 9.77
CA LYS A 29 -8.42 -1.13 9.88
C LYS A 29 -7.60 -0.07 9.15
N VAL A 30 -8.01 0.33 7.93
CA VAL A 30 -7.35 1.41 7.19
C VAL A 30 -7.39 2.71 8.00
N LYS A 31 -8.56 3.17 8.45
CA LYS A 31 -8.70 4.37 9.28
C LYS A 31 -7.87 4.33 10.56
N SER A 32 -7.61 3.14 11.11
CA SER A 32 -6.79 3.00 12.32
C SER A 32 -5.30 3.26 12.10
N THR A 33 -4.84 3.43 10.85
CA THR A 33 -3.48 3.85 10.50
C THR A 33 -3.34 5.37 10.44
N ASN A 34 -4.46 6.12 10.43
CA ASN A 34 -4.41 7.56 10.27
C ASN A 34 -3.62 8.21 11.40
N THR A 35 -2.70 9.07 11.00
CA THR A 35 -1.99 9.98 11.91
C THR A 35 -2.77 11.30 12.00
N LYS A 36 -2.38 12.18 12.93
CA LYS A 36 -2.97 13.53 13.09
C LYS A 36 -2.81 14.43 11.85
N ASP A 37 -1.96 14.04 10.93
CA ASP A 37 -1.61 14.80 9.75
C ASP A 37 -2.42 14.38 8.51
N VAL A 38 -3.21 13.31 8.60
CA VAL A 38 -4.17 12.91 7.56
C VAL A 38 -5.38 13.85 7.60
N VAL A 39 -5.75 14.42 6.45
CA VAL A 39 -6.83 15.42 6.33
C VAL A 39 -8.02 14.87 5.54
N SER A 40 -7.78 13.96 4.59
CA SER A 40 -8.84 13.36 3.76
C SER A 40 -9.58 12.23 4.46
N GLU A 41 -10.82 12.01 4.03
CA GLU A 41 -11.58 10.80 4.37
C GLU A 41 -11.21 9.63 3.46
N LEU A 42 -11.36 8.40 3.98
CA LEU A 42 -11.19 7.18 3.19
C LEU A 42 -12.23 7.15 2.04
N GLY A 43 -11.76 6.90 0.82
CA GLY A 43 -12.59 6.90 -0.39
C GLY A 43 -12.67 8.25 -1.11
N SER A 44 -11.94 9.28 -0.66
CA SER A 44 -11.71 10.50 -1.42
C SER A 44 -10.88 10.21 -2.67
N PHE A 45 -11.05 11.00 -3.75
CA PHE A 45 -10.28 10.86 -5.00
C PHE A 45 -8.78 11.04 -4.80
N GLY A 46 -8.36 11.87 -3.84
CA GLY A 46 -6.96 12.08 -3.48
C GLY A 46 -6.78 12.10 -1.98
N GLY A 47 -5.70 11.53 -1.51
CA GLY A 47 -5.29 11.60 -0.11
C GLY A 47 -4.69 12.97 0.21
N LEU A 48 -5.19 13.64 1.28
CA LEU A 48 -4.67 14.90 1.76
C LEU A 48 -3.87 14.69 3.03
N PHE A 49 -2.66 15.21 3.05
CA PHE A 49 -1.75 15.11 4.17
C PHE A 49 -1.10 16.46 4.47
N LYS A 50 -0.91 16.81 5.73
CA LYS A 50 -0.28 18.07 6.12
C LYS A 50 1.19 18.11 5.70
N SER A 51 1.63 19.24 5.12
CA SER A 51 3.03 19.45 4.80
C SER A 51 3.92 19.38 6.04
N PRO A 52 5.09 18.73 5.96
CA PRO A 52 6.03 18.64 7.08
C PRO A 52 6.75 19.95 7.41
N GLY A 53 6.59 21.00 6.59
CA GLY A 53 7.20 22.32 6.77
C GLY A 53 8.33 22.62 5.77
N ILE A 54 8.71 23.89 5.72
CA ILE A 54 9.65 24.45 4.70
C ILE A 54 11.09 23.95 4.86
N ASP A 55 11.52 23.64 6.07
CA ASP A 55 12.88 23.16 6.36
C ASP A 55 13.08 21.65 6.17
N HIS A 56 12.07 20.97 5.62
CA HIS A 56 12.12 19.54 5.37
C HIS A 56 12.21 19.27 3.86
N LEU A 57 12.84 18.14 3.54
CA LEU A 57 12.77 17.54 2.22
C LEU A 57 11.81 16.35 2.28
N LEU A 58 11.03 16.18 1.23
CA LEU A 58 10.30 14.94 1.01
C LEU A 58 11.25 13.90 0.42
N VAL A 59 11.08 12.67 0.84
CA VAL A 59 11.81 11.51 0.32
C VAL A 59 10.76 10.48 -0.07
N SER A 60 10.86 9.93 -1.25
CA SER A 60 9.91 8.92 -1.74
C SER A 60 10.64 7.73 -2.33
N SER A 61 10.06 6.56 -2.19
CA SER A 61 10.44 5.33 -2.89
C SER A 61 9.20 4.59 -3.36
N ILE A 62 9.35 3.80 -4.40
CA ILE A 62 8.32 2.92 -4.94
C ILE A 62 8.96 1.56 -5.23
N ASP A 63 8.30 0.48 -4.81
CA ASP A 63 8.79 -0.87 -5.04
C ASP A 63 7.64 -1.88 -5.12
N GLY A 64 7.95 -3.10 -5.55
CA GLY A 64 7.03 -4.23 -5.62
C GLY A 64 7.47 -5.38 -4.72
N VAL A 65 6.56 -6.33 -4.46
CA VAL A 65 6.89 -7.56 -3.73
C VAL A 65 7.72 -8.53 -4.58
N GLY A 66 7.48 -8.54 -5.89
CA GLY A 66 8.15 -9.41 -6.83
C GLY A 66 7.71 -10.88 -6.72
N THR A 67 8.61 -11.79 -7.10
CA THR A 67 8.29 -13.24 -7.25
C THR A 67 7.90 -13.95 -5.95
N LYS A 68 8.07 -13.32 -4.79
CA LYS A 68 7.59 -13.81 -3.50
C LYS A 68 6.06 -13.99 -3.48
N LEU A 69 5.33 -13.23 -4.31
CA LEU A 69 3.89 -13.40 -4.51
C LEU A 69 3.50 -14.79 -4.99
N LYS A 70 4.34 -15.45 -5.81
CA LYS A 70 4.09 -16.84 -6.23
C LYS A 70 4.12 -17.80 -5.05
N ILE A 71 5.01 -17.58 -4.08
CA ILE A 71 5.07 -18.39 -2.86
C ILE A 71 3.83 -18.14 -2.00
N ALA A 72 3.40 -16.87 -1.86
CA ALA A 72 2.17 -16.53 -1.14
C ALA A 72 0.94 -17.23 -1.75
N ASN A 73 0.83 -17.22 -3.07
CA ASN A 73 -0.24 -17.92 -3.80
C ASN A 73 -0.18 -19.44 -3.58
N MET A 74 0.99 -20.05 -3.69
CA MET A 74 1.15 -21.50 -3.47
C MET A 74 0.80 -21.91 -2.03
N ALA A 75 1.18 -21.09 -1.05
CA ALA A 75 0.90 -21.32 0.37
C ALA A 75 -0.52 -20.91 0.78
N ASN A 76 -1.23 -20.15 -0.07
CA ASN A 76 -2.51 -19.51 0.24
C ASN A 76 -2.43 -18.65 1.52
N ILE A 77 -1.32 -17.90 1.68
CA ILE A 77 -1.05 -17.00 2.81
C ILE A 77 -0.72 -15.61 2.25
N HIS A 78 -1.63 -14.65 2.45
CA HIS A 78 -1.57 -13.34 1.79
C HIS A 78 -1.38 -12.16 2.75
N ASN A 79 -1.47 -12.37 4.07
CA ASN A 79 -1.37 -11.32 5.08
C ASN A 79 0.08 -10.91 5.43
N THR A 80 1.08 -11.55 4.85
CA THR A 80 2.51 -11.26 5.07
C THR A 80 3.08 -10.36 4.00
N VAL A 81 2.68 -10.53 2.74
CA VAL A 81 3.25 -9.78 1.60
C VAL A 81 2.98 -8.29 1.64
N GLY A 82 1.85 -7.88 2.24
CA GLY A 82 1.57 -6.48 2.53
C GLY A 82 2.53 -5.88 3.56
N GLN A 83 2.91 -6.65 4.59
CA GLN A 83 3.91 -6.22 5.57
C GLN A 83 5.30 -6.08 4.92
N ASP A 84 5.68 -7.04 4.07
CA ASP A 84 6.92 -7.01 3.32
C ASP A 84 7.04 -5.74 2.50
N LEU A 85 6.01 -5.40 1.72
CA LEU A 85 6.03 -4.27 0.82
C LEU A 85 6.19 -2.94 1.56
N VAL A 86 5.41 -2.72 2.63
CA VAL A 86 5.52 -1.50 3.43
C VAL A 86 6.92 -1.38 4.04
N ASN A 87 7.43 -2.45 4.67
CA ASN A 87 8.74 -2.43 5.31
C ASN A 87 9.88 -2.26 4.30
N HIS A 88 9.77 -2.85 3.12
CA HIS A 88 10.72 -2.69 2.03
C HIS A 88 10.82 -1.22 1.62
N CYS A 89 9.71 -0.61 1.26
CA CYS A 89 9.67 0.81 0.90
C CYS A 89 10.15 1.73 2.03
N VAL A 90 9.80 1.43 3.28
CA VAL A 90 10.26 2.23 4.45
C VAL A 90 11.78 2.15 4.60
N ASN A 91 12.38 0.98 4.39
CA ASN A 91 13.83 0.82 4.45
C ASN A 91 14.54 1.67 3.39
N ASP A 92 13.99 1.82 2.20
CA ASP A 92 14.56 2.63 1.14
C ASP A 92 14.70 4.11 1.52
N ILE A 93 13.73 4.67 2.20
CA ILE A 93 13.80 6.07 2.64
C ILE A 93 14.56 6.24 3.96
N LEU A 94 14.65 5.18 4.77
CA LEU A 94 15.39 5.18 6.04
C LEU A 94 16.88 5.43 5.82
N VAL A 95 17.47 4.88 4.75
CA VAL A 95 18.90 5.08 4.42
C VAL A 95 19.27 6.55 4.22
N GLN A 96 18.30 7.41 3.93
CA GLN A 96 18.48 8.85 3.80
C GLN A 96 18.14 9.62 5.10
N GLY A 97 17.80 8.90 6.17
CA GLY A 97 17.43 9.47 7.47
C GLY A 97 16.00 10.01 7.49
N ALA A 98 15.16 9.62 6.52
CA ALA A 98 13.78 10.08 6.43
C ALA A 98 12.86 9.31 7.37
N ARG A 99 11.91 10.02 7.98
CA ARG A 99 10.79 9.45 8.72
C ARG A 99 9.63 9.23 7.73
N PRO A 100 9.02 8.05 7.67
CA PRO A 100 7.85 7.82 6.82
C PRO A 100 6.66 8.66 7.30
N LEU A 101 5.83 9.10 6.37
CA LEU A 101 4.62 9.90 6.60
C LEU A 101 3.37 9.14 6.20
N PHE A 102 3.33 8.67 4.96
CA PHE A 102 2.22 7.89 4.43
C PHE A 102 2.66 6.93 3.34
N PHE A 103 1.81 5.96 3.10
CA PHE A 103 1.95 4.90 2.10
C PHE A 103 0.73 4.90 1.18
N MET A 104 0.97 4.60 -0.08
CA MET A 104 -0.04 4.34 -1.08
C MET A 104 0.27 3.03 -1.78
N ASP A 105 -0.75 2.24 -2.08
CA ASP A 105 -0.60 0.94 -2.70
C ASP A 105 -1.28 0.84 -4.06
N TYR A 106 -0.81 -0.09 -4.87
CA TYR A 106 -1.47 -0.58 -6.06
C TYR A 106 -1.60 -2.09 -5.96
N LEU A 107 -2.82 -2.59 -6.15
CA LEU A 107 -3.11 -4.01 -6.29
C LEU A 107 -3.73 -4.25 -7.65
N GLY A 108 -3.00 -4.95 -8.53
CA GLY A 108 -3.50 -5.42 -9.82
C GLY A 108 -3.76 -6.91 -9.80
N ALA A 109 -4.93 -7.37 -10.23
CA ALA A 109 -5.30 -8.78 -10.24
C ALA A 109 -6.09 -9.16 -11.49
N ALA A 110 -6.12 -10.46 -11.83
CA ALA A 110 -7.02 -10.95 -12.88
C ALA A 110 -8.50 -10.70 -12.51
N SER A 111 -8.84 -11.04 -11.27
CA SER A 111 -10.13 -10.75 -10.63
C SER A 111 -9.92 -10.63 -9.13
N LEU A 112 -10.71 -9.78 -8.49
CA LEU A 112 -10.60 -9.56 -7.06
C LEU A 112 -11.17 -10.75 -6.27
N GLU A 113 -10.30 -11.40 -5.49
CA GLU A 113 -10.70 -12.35 -4.46
C GLU A 113 -10.79 -11.61 -3.11
N PRO A 114 -12.01 -11.45 -2.51
CA PRO A 114 -12.19 -10.62 -1.32
C PRO A 114 -11.31 -11.02 -0.16
N LYS A 115 -11.10 -12.33 0.05
CA LYS A 115 -10.29 -12.82 1.17
C LYS A 115 -8.82 -12.44 0.98
N VAL A 116 -8.28 -12.59 -0.23
CA VAL A 116 -6.91 -12.22 -0.57
C VAL A 116 -6.72 -10.70 -0.39
N PHE A 117 -7.63 -9.91 -0.92
CA PHE A 117 -7.62 -8.46 -0.78
C PHE A 117 -7.64 -8.03 0.69
N GLU A 118 -8.56 -8.56 1.49
CA GLU A 118 -8.67 -8.24 2.92
C GLU A 118 -7.39 -8.64 3.70
N ASP A 119 -6.77 -9.76 3.36
CA ASP A 119 -5.53 -10.24 3.97
C ASP A 119 -4.33 -9.33 3.60
N VAL A 120 -4.16 -9.00 2.34
CA VAL A 120 -3.10 -8.08 1.87
C VAL A 120 -3.22 -6.73 2.55
N LEU A 121 -4.42 -6.12 2.55
CA LEU A 121 -4.65 -4.84 3.21
C LEU A 121 -4.44 -4.92 4.74
N SER A 122 -4.77 -6.05 5.35
CA SER A 122 -4.48 -6.26 6.77
C SER A 122 -2.98 -6.25 7.04
N GLY A 123 -2.17 -6.82 6.13
CA GLY A 123 -0.71 -6.75 6.17
C GLY A 123 -0.19 -5.32 6.05
N PHE A 124 -0.69 -4.54 5.07
CA PHE A 124 -0.36 -3.11 4.95
C PHE A 124 -0.68 -2.35 6.24
N CYS A 125 -1.90 -2.52 6.76
CA CYS A 125 -2.33 -1.82 7.98
C CYS A 125 -1.44 -2.15 9.19
N LYS A 126 -1.01 -3.41 9.34
CA LYS A 126 -0.12 -3.82 10.43
C LYS A 126 1.21 -3.11 10.32
N ALA A 127 1.90 -3.20 9.18
CA ALA A 127 3.20 -2.59 8.98
C ALA A 127 3.14 -1.05 9.00
N CYS A 128 2.08 -0.43 8.46
CA CYS A 128 1.88 1.01 8.57
C CYS A 128 1.80 1.48 10.02
N LYS A 129 1.09 0.75 10.88
CA LYS A 129 1.02 1.06 12.33
C LYS A 129 2.37 0.93 13.01
N GLU A 130 3.09 -0.17 12.75
CA GLU A 130 4.41 -0.43 13.33
C GLU A 130 5.40 0.67 12.95
N ASN A 131 5.37 1.13 11.71
CA ASN A 131 6.21 2.21 11.19
C ASN A 131 5.65 3.63 11.44
N LYS A 132 4.47 3.77 12.07
CA LYS A 132 3.83 5.06 12.41
C LYS A 132 3.55 5.93 11.18
N LEU A 133 3.14 5.33 10.07
CA LEU A 133 2.69 6.02 8.86
C LEU A 133 1.24 5.66 8.54
N ALA A 134 0.58 6.52 7.76
CA ALA A 134 -0.78 6.27 7.33
C ALA A 134 -0.82 5.50 6.02
N LEU A 135 -1.71 4.51 5.91
CA LEU A 135 -2.15 4.01 4.62
C LEU A 135 -3.17 5.02 4.06
N LEU A 136 -2.67 5.93 3.21
CA LEU A 136 -3.41 7.14 2.82
C LEU A 136 -4.43 6.89 1.71
N GLY A 137 -4.16 5.95 0.83
CA GLY A 137 -4.97 5.57 -0.31
C GLY A 137 -4.25 4.57 -1.18
N GLY A 138 -4.81 4.28 -2.33
CA GLY A 138 -4.25 3.34 -3.29
C GLY A 138 -5.17 3.13 -4.48
N GLU A 139 -4.83 2.15 -5.30
CA GLU A 139 -5.60 1.75 -6.47
C GLU A 139 -5.76 0.23 -6.49
N THR A 140 -6.93 -0.24 -6.86
CA THR A 140 -7.20 -1.67 -7.03
C THR A 140 -7.78 -1.90 -8.42
N ALA A 141 -7.05 -2.62 -9.27
CA ALA A 141 -7.42 -2.85 -10.65
C ALA A 141 -7.72 -4.34 -10.92
N GLU A 142 -8.91 -4.61 -11.45
CA GLU A 142 -9.24 -5.92 -12.01
C GLU A 142 -8.99 -5.89 -13.52
N MET A 143 -8.04 -6.71 -13.97
CA MET A 143 -7.58 -6.74 -15.36
C MET A 143 -7.62 -8.18 -15.91
N PRO A 144 -8.81 -8.70 -16.23
CA PRO A 144 -8.97 -10.04 -16.81
C PRO A 144 -8.16 -10.19 -18.10
N GLY A 145 -7.39 -11.27 -18.19
CA GLY A 145 -6.54 -11.56 -19.36
C GLY A 145 -5.13 -10.92 -19.32
N LEU A 146 -4.88 -9.95 -18.44
CA LEU A 146 -3.53 -9.43 -18.20
C LEU A 146 -2.79 -10.27 -17.17
N TYR A 147 -3.44 -10.59 -16.06
CA TYR A 147 -2.92 -11.52 -15.07
C TYR A 147 -3.54 -12.91 -15.24
N PRO A 148 -2.79 -14.00 -14.99
CA PRO A 148 -3.36 -15.33 -14.84
C PRO A 148 -4.42 -15.38 -13.73
N SER A 149 -5.40 -16.27 -13.88
CA SER A 149 -6.44 -16.44 -12.85
C SER A 149 -5.82 -16.79 -11.49
N GLY A 150 -6.23 -16.07 -10.44
CA GLY A 150 -5.73 -16.24 -9.07
C GLY A 150 -4.42 -15.53 -8.79
N GLU A 151 -3.76 -14.94 -9.79
CA GLU A 151 -2.52 -14.15 -9.60
C GLU A 151 -2.84 -12.66 -9.45
N TYR A 152 -1.97 -11.97 -8.71
CA TYR A 152 -2.02 -10.53 -8.48
C TYR A 152 -0.60 -9.97 -8.36
N ASP A 153 -0.48 -8.66 -8.52
CA ASP A 153 0.74 -7.90 -8.28
C ASP A 153 0.51 -6.78 -7.27
N LEU A 154 1.55 -6.42 -6.54
CA LEU A 154 1.53 -5.39 -5.51
C LEU A 154 2.67 -4.42 -5.74
N VAL A 155 2.34 -3.14 -5.75
CA VAL A 155 3.30 -2.04 -5.77
C VAL A 155 2.97 -1.09 -4.62
N GLY A 156 3.99 -0.58 -3.95
CA GLY A 156 3.85 0.38 -2.87
C GLY A 156 4.67 1.63 -3.11
N ALA A 157 4.12 2.76 -2.77
CA ALA A 157 4.81 4.04 -2.76
C ALA A 157 4.80 4.61 -1.34
N VAL A 158 5.98 4.89 -0.79
CA VAL A 158 6.15 5.55 0.50
C VAL A 158 6.61 6.98 0.29
N ILE A 159 6.03 7.87 1.07
CA ILE A 159 6.49 9.25 1.18
C ILE A 159 6.91 9.49 2.63
N GLY A 160 8.12 9.99 2.79
CA GLY A 160 8.69 10.37 4.07
C GLY A 160 9.23 11.80 4.05
N SER A 161 9.75 12.24 5.18
CA SER A 161 10.41 13.54 5.28
C SER A 161 11.64 13.48 6.17
N VAL A 162 12.60 14.35 5.84
CA VAL A 162 13.83 14.53 6.61
C VAL A 162 14.15 16.02 6.71
N PRO A 163 14.56 16.53 7.88
CA PRO A 163 15.08 17.89 7.96
C PRO A 163 16.25 18.08 6.99
N ARG A 164 16.23 19.14 6.18
CA ARG A 164 17.23 19.40 5.13
C ARG A 164 18.68 19.23 5.62
N LYS A 165 18.95 19.65 6.86
CA LYS A 165 20.30 19.57 7.47
C LYS A 165 20.68 18.18 7.97
N LYS A 166 19.70 17.23 8.00
CA LYS A 166 19.89 15.87 8.54
C LYS A 166 19.91 14.77 7.47
N VAL A 167 19.86 15.14 6.19
CA VAL A 167 19.89 14.17 5.08
C VAL A 167 21.19 13.36 5.14
N ILE A 168 21.05 12.05 5.11
CA ILE A 168 22.17 11.11 5.01
C ILE A 168 22.46 10.87 3.52
N THR A 169 23.65 11.21 3.06
CA THR A 169 24.07 11.10 1.65
C THR A 169 25.22 10.12 1.42
N GLY A 170 25.74 9.51 2.47
CA GLY A 170 26.93 8.68 2.40
C GLY A 170 28.26 9.47 2.30
N LYS A 171 28.23 10.77 1.99
CA LYS A 171 29.46 11.59 1.78
C LYS A 171 30.38 11.71 3.01
N LYS A 172 29.88 11.43 4.19
CA LYS A 172 30.64 11.49 5.44
C LYS A 172 31.20 10.15 5.86
N ILE A 173 30.86 9.05 5.18
CA ILE A 173 31.35 7.71 5.48
C ILE A 173 32.86 7.67 5.27
N LYS A 174 33.59 7.15 6.26
CA LYS A 174 35.06 7.01 6.25
C LYS A 174 35.41 5.54 6.43
N ASN A 175 36.63 5.20 6.02
CA ASN A 175 37.18 3.89 6.31
C ASN A 175 37.25 3.68 7.83
N LYS A 176 36.71 2.56 8.33
CA LYS A 176 36.57 2.17 9.75
C LYS A 176 35.37 2.78 10.50
N ASP A 177 34.44 3.46 9.84
CA ASP A 177 33.13 3.73 10.45
C ASP A 177 32.41 2.38 10.69
N ILE A 178 31.74 2.24 11.83
CA ILE A 178 31.00 1.06 12.25
C ILE A 178 29.51 1.38 12.21
#